data_8432bf39854771bb0844a1401ad0cc20
#
_entry.id   8432bf39854771bb0844a1401ad0cc20
#
_cell.length_a   1.000
_cell.length_b   1.000
_cell.length_c   1.000
_cell.angle_alpha   90.00
_cell.angle_beta   90.00
_cell.angle_gamma   90.00
#
_symmetry.space_group_name_H-M   'P 1'
#
loop_
_entity.id
_entity.type
_entity.pdbx_description
1 polymer ?
#
loop_
_entity_poly.entity_id
_entity_poly.type
_entity_poly.pdbx_seq_one_letter_code
_entity_poly.pdbx_strand_id
1 'polypeptide(L)' 'MATTLTRTQIAQYVGPAFGDGGVRTSELLAAATSAQAPPAVLERLNSLPERTIPHLRELWRLMPEVPVE' A
#
# COMPACT_ATOMS: atom_id res chain seq x y z
N MET A 1 -2.72 -22.37 3.73
CA MET A 1 -1.47 -21.78 4.21
C MET A 1 -1.59 -20.26 4.21
N ALA A 2 -1.34 -19.67 5.36
CA ALA A 2 -1.46 -18.20 5.45
C ALA A 2 -0.24 -17.54 4.83
N THR A 3 -0.50 -16.55 3.99
CA THR A 3 0.57 -15.73 3.43
C THR A 3 0.72 -14.48 4.26
N THR A 4 1.89 -14.28 4.84
CA THR A 4 2.14 -13.08 5.62
C THR A 4 2.34 -11.90 4.67
N LEU A 5 1.51 -10.88 4.83
CA LEU A 5 1.65 -9.67 4.05
C LEU A 5 2.71 -8.79 4.69
N THR A 6 3.70 -8.39 3.91
CA THR A 6 4.82 -7.60 4.43
C THR A 6 4.87 -6.24 3.76
N ARG A 7 5.58 -5.31 4.41
CA ARG A 7 5.77 -3.97 3.84
C ARG A 7 6.50 -4.04 2.51
N THR A 8 7.46 -4.95 2.40
CA THR A 8 8.20 -5.13 1.14
C THR A 8 7.26 -5.51 0.01
N GLN A 9 6.34 -6.44 0.27
CA GLN A 9 5.39 -6.86 -0.74
C GLN A 9 4.48 -5.70 -1.17
N ILE A 10 3.98 -4.95 -0.20
CA ILE A 10 3.12 -3.82 -0.50
C ILE A 10 3.88 -2.79 -1.32
N ALA A 11 5.12 -2.51 -0.94
CA ALA A 11 5.94 -1.52 -1.63
C ALA A 11 6.20 -1.88 -3.08
N GLN A 12 6.27 -3.18 -3.38
CA GLN A 12 6.48 -3.60 -4.76
C GLN A 12 5.33 -3.15 -5.67
N TYR A 13 4.13 -3.10 -5.12
CA TYR A 13 2.96 -2.74 -5.92
C TYR A 13 2.64 -1.26 -5.89
N VAL A 14 2.91 -0.58 -4.78
CA VAL A 14 2.52 0.81 -4.62
C VAL A 14 3.68 1.79 -4.65
N GLY A 15 4.91 1.32 -4.44
CA GLY A 15 6.08 2.19 -4.42
C GLY A 15 6.18 3.10 -5.64
N PRO A 16 6.05 2.53 -6.87
CA PRO A 16 6.16 3.37 -8.06
C PRO A 16 5.08 4.45 -8.18
N ALA A 17 3.98 4.31 -7.45
CA ALA A 17 2.92 5.32 -7.48
C ALA A 17 3.30 6.58 -6.68
N PHE A 18 4.26 6.44 -5.76
CA PHE A 18 4.73 7.59 -4.98
C PHE A 18 5.66 8.43 -5.84
N GLY A 19 5.17 9.59 -6.26
CA GLY A 19 5.99 10.54 -6.96
C GLY A 19 6.50 11.60 -5.98
N ASP A 20 6.84 12.76 -6.52
CA ASP A 20 7.40 13.83 -5.72
C ASP A 20 6.39 14.49 -4.79
N GLY A 21 5.12 14.42 -5.13
CA GLY A 21 4.08 15.10 -4.38
C GLY A 21 3.19 14.22 -3.53
N GLY A 22 3.55 12.96 -3.35
CA GLY A 22 2.71 12.03 -2.63
C GLY A 22 1.55 11.52 -3.47
N VAL A 23 0.73 10.67 -2.88
CA VAL A 23 -0.43 10.10 -3.58
C VAL A 23 -1.59 9.93 -2.60
N ARG A 24 -2.79 9.81 -3.16
CA ARG A 24 -3.96 9.53 -2.35
C ARG A 24 -4.14 8.03 -2.20
N THR A 25 -4.83 7.61 -1.12
CA THR A 25 -5.06 6.19 -0.88
C THR A 25 -5.78 5.51 -2.03
N SER A 26 -6.75 6.20 -2.64
CA SER A 26 -7.45 5.64 -3.79
C SER A 26 -6.52 5.40 -4.97
N GLU A 27 -5.50 6.24 -5.12
CA GLU A 27 -4.52 6.06 -6.18
C GLU A 27 -3.61 4.87 -5.90
N LEU A 28 -3.30 4.63 -4.63
CA LEU A 28 -2.52 3.46 -4.26
C LEU A 28 -3.29 2.19 -4.60
N LEU A 29 -4.58 2.18 -4.30
CA LEU A 29 -5.42 1.03 -4.61
C LEU A 29 -5.47 0.79 -6.11
N ALA A 30 -5.61 1.85 -6.89
CA ALA A 30 -5.64 1.74 -8.34
C ALA A 30 -4.30 1.21 -8.88
N ALA A 31 -3.18 1.70 -8.34
CA ALA A 31 -1.87 1.24 -8.77
C ALA A 31 -1.67 -0.23 -8.46
N ALA A 32 -2.08 -0.66 -7.27
CA ALA A 32 -1.97 -2.06 -6.89
C ALA A 32 -2.84 -2.94 -7.78
N THR A 33 -4.05 -2.46 -8.09
CA THR A 33 -4.94 -3.20 -8.97
C THR A 33 -4.34 -3.36 -10.37
N SER A 34 -3.74 -2.29 -10.89
CA SER A 34 -3.08 -2.35 -12.20
C SER A 34 -1.89 -3.30 -12.20
N ALA A 35 -1.22 -3.41 -11.07
CA ALA A 35 -0.07 -4.31 -10.92
C ALA A 35 -0.48 -5.74 -10.60
N GLN A 36 -1.80 -6.00 -10.53
CA GLN A 36 -2.35 -7.32 -10.24
C GLN A 36 -1.92 -7.83 -8.86
N ALA A 37 -1.97 -6.93 -7.88
CA ALA A 37 -1.62 -7.29 -6.52
C ALA A 37 -2.59 -8.35 -5.97
N PRO A 38 -2.12 -9.20 -5.05
CA PRO A 38 -3.00 -10.19 -4.43
C PRO A 38 -4.15 -9.53 -3.68
N PRO A 39 -5.28 -10.24 -3.53
CA PRO A 39 -6.43 -9.68 -2.81
C PRO A 39 -6.10 -9.15 -1.41
N ALA A 40 -5.15 -9.79 -0.72
CA ALA A 40 -4.77 -9.35 0.62
C ALA A 40 -4.21 -7.93 0.59
N VAL A 41 -3.41 -7.58 -0.43
CA VAL A 41 -2.88 -6.23 -0.58
C VAL A 41 -4.01 -5.26 -0.86
N LEU A 42 -4.91 -5.63 -1.76
CA LEU A 42 -6.02 -4.75 -2.15
C LEU A 42 -6.94 -4.48 -0.97
N GLU A 43 -7.23 -5.50 -0.16
CA GLU A 43 -8.07 -5.33 1.00
C GLU A 43 -7.44 -4.41 2.03
N ARG A 44 -6.14 -4.54 2.25
CA ARG A 44 -5.45 -3.67 3.20
C ARG A 44 -5.50 -2.23 2.75
N LEU A 45 -5.24 -1.98 1.47
CA LEU A 45 -5.27 -0.63 0.94
C LEU A 45 -6.69 -0.06 0.98
N ASN A 46 -7.67 -0.90 0.69
CA ASN A 46 -9.06 -0.45 0.69
C ASN A 46 -9.57 -0.10 2.09
N SER A 47 -8.96 -0.66 3.12
CA SER A 47 -9.37 -0.38 4.49
C SER A 47 -8.80 0.92 5.04
N LEU A 48 -7.89 1.55 4.31
CA LEU A 48 -7.29 2.81 4.75
C LEU A 48 -8.24 3.97 4.53
N PRO A 49 -8.21 4.99 5.42
CA PRO A 49 -8.99 6.19 5.17
C PRO A 49 -8.46 6.93 3.95
N GLU A 50 -9.38 7.62 3.25
CA GLU A 50 -8.99 8.39 2.08
C GLU A 50 -8.21 9.61 2.54
N ARG A 51 -6.95 9.70 2.12
CA ARG A 51 -6.10 10.82 2.47
C ARG A 51 -4.87 10.84 1.57
N THR A 52 -4.21 11.99 1.53
CA THR A 52 -2.95 12.12 0.80
C THR A 52 -1.81 11.58 1.65
N ILE A 53 -1.03 10.67 1.07
CA ILE A 53 0.13 10.08 1.75
C ILE A 53 1.37 10.66 1.10
N PRO A 54 2.16 11.47 1.82
CA PRO A 54 3.28 12.18 1.21
C PRO A 54 4.42 11.26 0.78
N HIS A 55 4.62 10.16 1.48
CA HIS A 55 5.65 9.21 1.08
C HIS A 55 5.36 7.85 1.73
N LEU A 56 6.09 6.86 1.24
CA LEU A 56 5.84 5.46 1.62
C LEU A 56 5.93 5.23 3.13
N ARG A 57 6.83 5.96 3.81
CA ARG A 57 6.98 5.82 5.25
C ARG A 57 5.69 6.14 5.99
N GLU A 58 4.94 7.13 5.51
CA GLU A 58 3.67 7.48 6.14
C GLU A 58 2.64 6.37 5.98
N LEU A 59 2.72 5.62 4.89
CA LEU A 59 1.82 4.49 4.70
C LEU A 59 1.99 3.46 5.82
N TRP A 60 3.22 3.23 6.25
CA TRP A 60 3.48 2.26 7.31
C TRP A 60 2.90 2.68 8.65
N ARG A 61 2.76 3.97 8.87
CA ARG A 61 2.12 4.47 10.09
C ARG A 61 0.65 4.14 10.13
N LEU A 62 0.03 4.00 8.96
CA LEU A 62 -1.38 3.65 8.86
C LEU A 62 -1.58 2.14 8.97
N MET A 63 -0.51 1.38 8.84
CA MET A 63 -0.58 -0.09 8.89
C MET A 63 0.52 -0.61 9.83
N PRO A 64 0.44 -0.26 11.13
CA PRO A 64 1.51 -0.64 12.07
C PRO A 64 1.62 -2.15 12.29
N GLU A 65 0.55 -2.90 12.04
CA GLU A 65 0.56 -4.33 12.24
C GLU A 65 1.21 -5.10 11.10
N VAL A 66 1.53 -4.43 10.00
CA VAL A 66 2.18 -5.08 8.87
C VAL A 66 3.68 -5.18 9.14
N PRO A 67 4.25 -6.37 9.13
CA PRO A 67 5.68 -6.53 9.41
C PRO A 67 6.55 -6.00 8.28
N VAL A 68 7.81 -5.71 8.58
CA VAL A 68 8.74 -5.17 7.60
C VAL A 68 8.98 -6.18 6.48
N GLU A 69 9.09 -7.43 6.82
CA GLU A 69 9.17 -8.47 5.80
C GLU A 69 8.68 -9.82 6.29
#